data_61c731632a24c30244f8f741f491f18c
#
_entry.id   61c731632a24c30244f8f741f491f18c
#
_cell.length_a   1.000
_cell.length_b   1.000
_cell.length_c   1.000
_cell.angle_alpha   90.00
_cell.angle_beta   90.00
_cell.angle_gamma   90.00
#
_symmetry.space_group_name_H-M   'P 1'
#
loop_
_entity.id
_entity.type
_entity.pdbx_description
1 polymer ?
#
loop_
_entity_poly.entity_id
_entity_poly.type
_entity_poly.pdbx_seq_one_letter_code
_entity_poly.pdbx_strand_id
1 'polypeptide(L)'
;MNIDHCNEHSSFTDKVKMSNLCQEITLPTTPLMHIDDDDDTDSEIALCVLSAINVGAIRKLDELKDICMNIVRSLDSVIEHQSYPVKASRKMLKRRSIGVGITNLAYYLAKNNVKYNDKDACKVVDELMESVQYYLILASTELAEEKGKCEWFDRTKYSKGILPIDTYCKEVDKLTKRKLTHDWDKLRKLIKKHGMRNSTLTALMPCESSS
;
A
#
# COMPACT_ATOMS: atom_id res chain seq x y z
N MET A 1 11.13 -11.43 11.74
CA MET A 1 10.36 -10.17 11.67
C MET A 1 9.89 -9.79 13.06
N ASN A 2 9.99 -8.52 13.44
CA ASN A 2 9.43 -8.01 14.71
C ASN A 2 8.02 -7.44 14.43
N ILE A 3 6.99 -8.19 14.78
CA ILE A 3 5.58 -7.82 14.52
C ILE A 3 5.15 -6.60 15.35
N ASP A 4 5.73 -6.37 16.52
CA ASP A 4 5.39 -5.19 17.32
C ASP A 4 5.83 -3.90 16.62
N HIS A 5 7.01 -3.89 16.01
CA HIS A 5 7.43 -2.78 15.15
C HIS A 5 6.54 -2.61 13.91
N CYS A 6 6.08 -3.71 13.31
CA CYS A 6 5.16 -3.62 12.17
C CYS A 6 3.84 -2.91 12.55
N ASN A 7 3.36 -3.05 13.79
CA ASN A 7 2.17 -2.34 14.25
C ASN A 7 2.37 -0.82 14.34
N GLU A 8 3.59 -0.35 14.59
CA GLU A 8 3.90 1.09 14.59
C GLU A 8 3.80 1.70 13.21
N HIS A 9 4.18 0.95 12.16
CA HIS A 9 4.29 1.44 10.79
C HIS A 9 3.14 0.99 9.86
N SER A 10 2.32 0.00 10.27
CA SER A 10 1.18 -0.44 9.48
C SER A 10 0.12 0.66 9.32
N SER A 11 -0.67 0.58 8.27
CA SER A 11 -1.82 1.48 8.05
C SER A 11 -3.02 1.20 8.94
N PHE A 12 -2.98 0.13 9.76
CA PHE A 12 -4.10 -0.33 10.57
C PHE A 12 -4.04 0.19 12.01
N THR A 13 -5.21 0.35 12.62
CA THR A 13 -5.36 0.50 14.07
C THR A 13 -5.58 -0.84 14.76
N ASP A 14 -6.09 -1.83 14.04
CA ASP A 14 -6.18 -3.21 14.50
C ASP A 14 -4.78 -3.82 14.64
N LYS A 15 -4.57 -4.62 15.68
CA LYS A 15 -3.27 -5.23 15.93
C LYS A 15 -2.96 -6.29 14.88
N VAL A 16 -1.86 -6.09 14.16
CA VAL A 16 -1.28 -7.09 13.26
C VAL A 16 -0.53 -8.14 14.09
N LYS A 17 -0.71 -9.41 13.77
CA LYS A 17 -0.11 -10.54 14.51
C LYS A 17 0.81 -11.40 13.65
N MET A 18 0.73 -11.29 12.34
CA MET A 18 1.48 -12.10 11.37
C MET A 18 1.69 -11.38 10.06
N SER A 19 2.55 -11.93 9.23
CA SER A 19 2.73 -11.52 7.83
C SER A 19 2.37 -12.66 6.88
N ASN A 20 2.31 -12.36 5.59
CA ASN A 20 2.24 -13.36 4.53
C ASN A 20 3.58 -14.11 4.36
N LEU A 21 3.60 -15.11 3.45
CA LEU A 21 4.76 -15.98 3.21
C LEU A 21 6.03 -15.20 2.88
N CYS A 22 5.95 -14.24 1.98
CA CYS A 22 7.11 -13.46 1.51
C CYS A 22 7.45 -12.26 2.41
N GLN A 23 6.70 -12.04 3.49
CA GLN A 23 6.92 -11.02 4.52
C GLN A 23 6.87 -9.56 4.03
N GLU A 24 6.31 -9.32 2.84
CA GLU A 24 6.20 -7.98 2.27
C GLU A 24 5.01 -7.17 2.79
N ILE A 25 4.04 -7.83 3.45
CA ILE A 25 2.87 -7.16 4.00
C ILE A 25 2.43 -7.77 5.32
N THR A 26 1.95 -6.93 6.22
CA THR A 26 1.35 -7.34 7.49
C THR A 26 -0.09 -6.86 7.53
N LEU A 27 -1.02 -7.78 7.75
CA LEU A 27 -2.45 -7.51 7.77
C LEU A 27 -3.06 -8.01 9.08
N PRO A 28 -4.09 -7.31 9.61
CA PRO A 28 -4.88 -7.83 10.72
C PRO A 28 -5.59 -9.11 10.31
N THR A 29 -5.65 -10.06 11.24
CA THR A 29 -6.36 -11.34 11.06
C THR A 29 -6.93 -11.79 12.40
N THR A 30 -8.01 -12.55 12.36
CA THR A 30 -8.62 -13.17 13.53
C THR A 30 -8.72 -14.67 13.31
N PRO A 31 -8.35 -15.51 14.31
CA PRO A 31 -8.36 -16.96 14.17
C PRO A 31 -9.69 -17.48 13.65
N LEU A 32 -9.62 -18.45 12.75
CA LEU A 32 -10.76 -19.20 12.23
C LEU A 32 -10.98 -20.41 13.15
N MET A 33 -12.12 -20.49 13.81
CA MET A 33 -12.45 -21.59 14.70
C MET A 33 -12.90 -22.82 13.90
N HIS A 34 -13.80 -22.62 12.94
CA HIS A 34 -14.27 -23.65 12.01
C HIS A 34 -14.38 -23.10 10.60
N ILE A 35 -13.91 -23.85 9.62
CA ILE A 35 -13.88 -23.37 8.22
C ILE A 35 -15.28 -23.24 7.62
N ASP A 36 -16.20 -24.10 8.05
CA ASP A 36 -17.59 -24.18 7.58
C ASP A 36 -18.56 -23.46 8.51
N ASP A 37 -18.06 -22.74 9.52
CA ASP A 37 -18.90 -22.06 10.50
C ASP A 37 -19.53 -20.81 9.87
N ASP A 38 -20.80 -20.94 9.52
CA ASP A 38 -21.58 -19.85 8.95
C ASP A 38 -21.89 -18.74 9.97
N ASP A 39 -21.79 -19.05 11.27
CA ASP A 39 -22.08 -18.11 12.35
C ASP A 39 -20.81 -17.44 12.93
N ASP A 40 -19.60 -17.85 12.50
CA ASP A 40 -18.36 -17.21 12.92
C ASP A 40 -18.23 -15.81 12.34
N THR A 41 -18.84 -14.86 13.04
CA THR A 41 -18.82 -13.44 12.68
C THR A 41 -17.49 -12.74 12.99
N ASP A 42 -16.64 -13.34 13.82
CA ASP A 42 -15.42 -12.71 14.34
C ASP A 42 -14.15 -13.11 13.55
N SER A 43 -14.14 -14.28 12.93
CA SER A 43 -13.00 -14.75 12.13
C SER A 43 -12.69 -13.82 10.95
N GLU A 44 -11.40 -13.64 10.67
CA GLU A 44 -10.93 -12.89 9.52
C GLU A 44 -9.70 -13.55 8.90
N ILE A 45 -9.82 -13.99 7.65
CA ILE A 45 -8.69 -14.37 6.82
C ILE A 45 -8.22 -13.12 6.08
N ALA A 46 -7.01 -12.68 6.40
CA ALA A 46 -6.42 -11.53 5.72
C ALA A 46 -6.06 -11.90 4.28
N LEU A 47 -6.51 -11.09 3.35
CA LEU A 47 -6.21 -11.22 1.92
C LEU A 47 -5.68 -9.89 1.39
N CYS A 48 -4.85 -9.98 0.34
CA CYS A 48 -4.34 -8.83 -0.40
C CYS A 48 -4.23 -9.19 -1.88
N VAL A 49 -4.67 -8.28 -2.74
CA VAL A 49 -4.47 -8.40 -4.19
C VAL A 49 -3.22 -7.61 -4.56
N LEU A 50 -2.30 -8.26 -5.27
CA LEU A 50 -0.98 -7.70 -5.56
C LEU A 50 -0.88 -7.20 -7.01
N SER A 51 -0.06 -6.15 -7.20
CA SER A 51 0.40 -5.66 -8.49
C SER A 51 1.78 -5.02 -8.33
N ALA A 52 2.47 -4.76 -9.43
CA ALA A 52 3.74 -4.07 -9.41
C ALA A 52 3.86 -3.06 -10.56
N ILE A 53 4.52 -1.95 -10.29
CA ILE A 53 4.85 -0.92 -11.27
C ILE A 53 6.21 -1.24 -11.87
N ASN A 54 6.30 -1.42 -13.19
CA ASN A 54 7.58 -1.50 -13.88
C ASN A 54 8.22 -0.11 -13.95
N VAL A 55 9.00 0.24 -12.94
CA VAL A 55 9.62 1.58 -12.84
C VAL A 55 10.65 1.84 -13.95
N GLY A 56 11.24 0.79 -14.53
CA GLY A 56 12.13 0.93 -15.67
C GLY A 56 11.47 1.47 -16.93
N ALA A 57 10.15 1.29 -17.08
CA ALA A 57 9.38 1.81 -18.21
C ALA A 57 8.97 3.29 -18.03
N ILE A 58 9.03 3.82 -16.82
CA ILE A 58 8.62 5.21 -16.51
C ILE A 58 9.65 6.18 -17.08
N ARG A 59 9.16 7.22 -17.75
CA ARG A 59 9.98 8.30 -18.33
C ARG A 59 10.05 9.51 -17.42
N LYS A 60 8.92 9.84 -16.77
CA LYS A 60 8.77 10.97 -15.84
C LYS A 60 7.93 10.52 -14.65
N LEU A 61 8.22 11.02 -13.46
CA LEU A 61 7.48 10.68 -12.25
C LEU A 61 6.00 11.07 -12.30
N ASP A 62 5.63 12.08 -13.08
CA ASP A 62 4.23 12.50 -13.26
C ASP A 62 3.36 11.42 -13.91
N GLU A 63 3.95 10.53 -14.73
CA GLU A 63 3.23 9.38 -15.32
C GLU A 63 2.69 8.43 -14.25
N LEU A 64 3.29 8.41 -13.05
CA LEU A 64 2.85 7.60 -11.93
C LEU A 64 1.42 7.93 -11.50
N LYS A 65 0.95 9.15 -11.71
CA LYS A 65 -0.43 9.52 -11.36
C LYS A 65 -1.44 8.63 -12.06
N ASP A 66 -1.35 8.53 -13.38
CA ASP A 66 -2.29 7.75 -14.19
C ASP A 66 -2.06 6.23 -14.00
N ILE A 67 -0.80 5.82 -13.87
CA ILE A 67 -0.44 4.42 -13.62
C ILE A 67 -1.05 3.95 -12.29
N CYS A 68 -0.86 4.70 -11.21
CA CYS A 68 -1.41 4.37 -9.89
C CYS A 68 -2.94 4.36 -9.90
N MET A 69 -3.58 5.31 -10.60
CA MET A 69 -5.03 5.34 -10.74
C MET A 69 -5.55 4.07 -11.44
N ASN A 70 -4.93 3.69 -12.54
CA ASN A 70 -5.33 2.49 -13.28
C ASN A 70 -5.11 1.21 -12.45
N ILE A 71 -4.00 1.11 -11.73
CA ILE A 71 -3.70 -0.03 -10.85
C ILE A 71 -4.76 -0.14 -9.74
N VAL A 72 -5.01 0.95 -9.02
CA VAL A 72 -5.97 0.96 -7.90
C VAL A 72 -7.37 0.56 -8.40
N ARG A 73 -7.83 1.10 -9.53
CA ARG A 73 -9.12 0.74 -10.14
C ARG A 73 -9.18 -0.72 -10.55
N SER A 74 -8.13 -1.22 -11.18
CA SER A 74 -8.06 -2.62 -11.62
C SER A 74 -8.09 -3.58 -10.44
N LEU A 75 -7.29 -3.32 -9.39
CA LEU A 75 -7.25 -4.17 -8.20
C LEU A 75 -8.56 -4.08 -7.39
N ASP A 76 -9.19 -2.91 -7.30
CA ASP A 76 -10.50 -2.75 -6.68
C ASP A 76 -11.57 -3.57 -7.41
N SER A 77 -11.51 -3.61 -8.74
CA SER A 77 -12.39 -4.45 -9.56
C SER A 77 -12.16 -5.94 -9.33
N VAL A 78 -10.90 -6.38 -9.21
CA VAL A 78 -10.57 -7.77 -8.86
C VAL A 78 -11.17 -8.15 -7.50
N ILE A 79 -11.03 -7.28 -6.49
CA ILE A 79 -11.62 -7.50 -5.17
C ILE A 79 -13.14 -7.71 -5.24
N GLU A 80 -13.83 -6.97 -6.09
CA GLU A 80 -15.28 -7.08 -6.24
C GLU A 80 -15.75 -8.35 -6.96
N HIS A 81 -14.96 -8.84 -7.91
CA HIS A 81 -15.40 -9.91 -8.83
C HIS A 81 -14.78 -11.28 -8.51
N GLN A 82 -13.77 -11.37 -7.65
CA GLN A 82 -13.19 -12.65 -7.26
C GLN A 82 -14.12 -13.45 -6.33
N SER A 83 -13.97 -14.78 -6.31
CA SER A 83 -14.71 -15.66 -5.42
C SER A 83 -14.12 -15.68 -4.02
N TYR A 84 -14.97 -15.72 -3.01
CA TYR A 84 -14.62 -15.86 -1.60
C TYR A 84 -15.25 -17.13 -1.04
N PRO A 85 -14.50 -18.24 -0.95
CA PRO A 85 -15.06 -19.57 -0.64
C PRO A 85 -15.60 -19.68 0.79
N VAL A 86 -15.09 -18.86 1.72
CA VAL A 86 -15.52 -18.85 3.12
C VAL A 86 -15.85 -17.42 3.58
N LYS A 87 -16.77 -17.29 4.56
CA LYS A 87 -17.21 -15.98 5.07
C LYS A 87 -16.05 -15.14 5.64
N ALA A 88 -15.11 -15.78 6.34
CA ALA A 88 -13.94 -15.12 6.90
C ALA A 88 -13.07 -14.45 5.82
N SER A 89 -12.93 -15.05 4.65
CA SER A 89 -12.20 -14.46 3.51
C SER A 89 -12.97 -13.33 2.84
N ARG A 90 -14.31 -13.37 2.88
CA ARG A 90 -15.16 -12.32 2.30
C ARG A 90 -15.03 -10.98 3.02
N LYS A 91 -14.47 -10.95 4.24
CA LYS A 91 -14.15 -9.70 4.96
C LYS A 91 -13.11 -8.84 4.22
N MET A 92 -12.43 -9.41 3.21
CA MET A 92 -11.63 -8.65 2.24
C MET A 92 -12.41 -7.48 1.62
N LEU A 93 -13.71 -7.64 1.35
CA LEU A 93 -14.57 -6.58 0.80
C LEU A 93 -14.69 -5.37 1.73
N LYS A 94 -14.56 -5.59 3.04
CA LYS A 94 -14.63 -4.51 4.04
C LYS A 94 -13.33 -3.74 4.17
N ARG A 95 -12.18 -4.41 3.97
CA ARG A 95 -10.84 -3.78 4.04
C ARG A 95 -10.34 -3.30 2.70
N ARG A 96 -10.62 -4.03 1.62
CA ARG A 96 -10.12 -3.77 0.27
C ARG A 96 -8.61 -3.58 0.22
N SER A 97 -7.87 -4.46 0.89
CA SER A 97 -6.40 -4.41 0.99
C SER A 97 -5.76 -4.71 -0.35
N ILE A 98 -4.90 -3.84 -0.83
CA ILE A 98 -4.08 -4.07 -2.01
C ILE A 98 -2.61 -3.89 -1.66
N GLY A 99 -1.73 -4.52 -2.44
CA GLY A 99 -0.28 -4.41 -2.29
C GLY A 99 0.36 -4.10 -3.63
N VAL A 100 0.74 -2.86 -3.85
CA VAL A 100 1.44 -2.43 -5.06
C VAL A 100 2.92 -2.29 -4.75
N GLY A 101 3.73 -3.07 -5.46
CA GLY A 101 5.18 -3.02 -5.41
C GLY A 101 5.79 -2.38 -6.66
N ILE A 102 7.09 -2.58 -6.83
CA ILE A 102 7.83 -2.12 -8.00
C ILE A 102 8.66 -3.27 -8.59
N THR A 103 8.88 -3.25 -9.90
CA THR A 103 9.82 -4.13 -10.60
C THR A 103 10.84 -3.29 -11.36
N ASN A 104 11.94 -3.92 -11.74
CA ASN A 104 12.93 -3.34 -12.64
C ASN A 104 13.66 -2.10 -12.07
N LEU A 105 13.87 -2.07 -10.74
CA LEU A 105 14.56 -0.98 -10.06
C LEU A 105 16.03 -0.85 -10.54
N ALA A 106 16.70 -1.97 -10.78
CA ALA A 106 18.08 -1.98 -11.28
C ALA A 106 18.22 -1.20 -12.60
N TYR A 107 17.32 -1.44 -13.53
CA TYR A 107 17.30 -0.72 -14.81
C TYR A 107 16.93 0.75 -14.63
N TYR A 108 15.99 1.05 -13.74
CA TYR A 108 15.62 2.44 -13.41
C TYR A 108 16.83 3.23 -12.89
N LEU A 109 17.61 2.67 -11.98
CA LEU A 109 18.83 3.28 -11.47
C LEU A 109 19.89 3.45 -12.58
N ALA A 110 20.13 2.40 -13.38
CA ALA A 110 21.07 2.45 -14.50
C ALA A 110 20.70 3.52 -15.53
N LYS A 111 19.43 3.66 -15.85
CA LYS A 111 18.88 4.69 -16.75
C LYS A 111 19.10 6.12 -16.23
N ASN A 112 19.12 6.29 -14.90
CA ASN A 112 19.45 7.54 -14.24
C ASN A 112 20.96 7.69 -13.96
N ASN A 113 21.82 6.81 -14.51
CA ASN A 113 23.26 6.78 -14.31
C ASN A 113 23.69 6.64 -12.84
N VAL A 114 22.92 5.89 -12.05
CA VAL A 114 23.15 5.65 -10.63
C VAL A 114 23.32 4.15 -10.39
N LYS A 115 24.31 3.76 -9.59
CA LYS A 115 24.50 2.38 -9.13
C LYS A 115 23.87 2.20 -7.75
N TYR A 116 23.54 0.96 -7.36
CA TYR A 116 22.98 0.65 -6.04
C TYR A 116 23.81 1.15 -4.86
N ASN A 117 25.12 1.17 -4.98
CA ASN A 117 26.05 1.60 -3.94
C ASN A 117 26.47 3.07 -4.04
N ASP A 118 25.90 3.82 -4.98
CA ASP A 118 26.15 5.25 -5.09
C ASP A 118 25.40 6.01 -3.99
N LYS A 119 25.99 7.09 -3.50
CA LYS A 119 25.35 7.95 -2.49
C LYS A 119 24.05 8.57 -2.97
N ASP A 120 23.93 8.80 -4.28
CA ASP A 120 22.72 9.37 -4.88
C ASP A 120 21.59 8.33 -5.07
N ALA A 121 21.89 7.04 -4.95
CA ALA A 121 20.87 5.99 -5.09
C ALA A 121 19.73 6.17 -4.06
N CYS A 122 20.06 6.43 -2.81
CA CYS A 122 19.07 6.65 -1.75
C CYS A 122 18.13 7.81 -2.10
N LYS A 123 18.68 8.91 -2.65
CA LYS A 123 17.89 10.09 -3.03
C LYS A 123 16.95 9.78 -4.21
N VAL A 124 17.46 9.11 -5.25
CA VAL A 124 16.68 8.75 -6.44
C VAL A 124 15.54 7.79 -6.07
N VAL A 125 15.82 6.79 -5.23
CA VAL A 125 14.81 5.83 -4.78
C VAL A 125 13.80 6.48 -3.85
N ASP A 126 14.23 7.34 -2.94
CA ASP A 126 13.34 8.06 -2.02
C ASP A 126 12.35 8.97 -2.77
N GLU A 127 12.79 9.68 -3.81
CA GLU A 127 11.92 10.51 -4.65
C GLU A 127 10.92 9.66 -5.46
N LEU A 128 11.38 8.55 -6.03
CA LEU A 128 10.52 7.58 -6.72
C LEU A 128 9.44 7.04 -5.77
N MET A 129 9.86 6.55 -4.59
CA MET A 129 8.93 5.90 -3.66
C MET A 129 7.99 6.88 -2.97
N GLU A 130 8.42 8.12 -2.73
CA GLU A 130 7.50 9.18 -2.30
C GLU A 130 6.39 9.38 -3.33
N SER A 131 6.74 9.46 -4.62
CA SER A 131 5.78 9.67 -5.70
C SER A 131 4.82 8.48 -5.84
N VAL A 132 5.33 7.25 -5.78
CA VAL A 132 4.50 6.03 -5.80
C VAL A 132 3.50 6.04 -4.64
N GLN A 133 3.99 6.28 -3.42
CA GLN A 133 3.14 6.27 -2.22
C GLN A 133 2.08 7.38 -2.26
N TYR A 134 2.47 8.59 -2.67
CA TYR A 134 1.58 9.72 -2.80
C TYR A 134 0.46 9.46 -3.82
N TYR A 135 0.81 9.00 -5.02
CA TYR A 135 -0.18 8.79 -6.09
C TYR A 135 -1.08 7.57 -5.83
N LEU A 136 -0.60 6.53 -5.16
CA LEU A 136 -1.47 5.43 -4.73
C LEU A 136 -2.50 5.88 -3.70
N ILE A 137 -2.11 6.67 -2.72
CA ILE A 137 -3.04 7.23 -1.71
C ILE A 137 -4.03 8.19 -2.39
N LEU A 138 -3.56 9.04 -3.29
CA LEU A 138 -4.42 9.95 -4.05
C LEU A 138 -5.44 9.16 -4.87
N ALA A 139 -5.00 8.14 -5.62
CA ALA A 139 -5.86 7.30 -6.44
C ALA A 139 -6.94 6.57 -5.60
N SER A 140 -6.57 6.04 -4.44
CA SER A 140 -7.52 5.40 -3.52
C SER A 140 -8.51 6.40 -2.93
N THR A 141 -8.10 7.64 -2.71
CA THR A 141 -8.97 8.71 -2.21
C THR A 141 -9.93 9.20 -3.31
N GLU A 142 -9.46 9.39 -4.53
CA GLU A 142 -10.30 9.75 -5.68
C GLU A 142 -11.31 8.62 -5.99
N LEU A 143 -10.90 7.35 -5.90
CA LEU A 143 -11.81 6.23 -6.07
C LEU A 143 -12.83 6.14 -4.91
N ALA A 144 -12.46 6.56 -3.70
CA ALA A 144 -13.41 6.66 -2.59
C ALA A 144 -14.44 7.78 -2.79
N GLU A 145 -14.07 8.89 -3.43
CA GLU A 145 -15.03 9.93 -3.84
C GLU A 145 -16.07 9.40 -4.82
N GLU A 146 -15.66 8.51 -5.74
CA GLU A 146 -16.56 7.94 -6.77
C GLU A 146 -17.43 6.78 -6.25
N LYS A 147 -16.83 5.85 -5.49
CA LYS A 147 -17.45 4.56 -5.12
C LYS A 147 -17.71 4.42 -3.61
N GLY A 148 -17.36 5.41 -2.82
CA GLY A 148 -17.38 5.35 -1.36
C GLY A 148 -16.11 4.74 -0.76
N LYS A 149 -15.80 5.15 0.48
CA LYS A 149 -14.69 4.61 1.28
C LYS A 149 -14.92 3.13 1.61
N CYS A 150 -13.85 2.37 1.91
CA CYS A 150 -14.01 1.00 2.39
C CYS A 150 -14.77 0.99 3.74
N GLU A 151 -15.53 -0.08 3.99
CA GLU A 151 -16.40 -0.21 5.17
C GLU A 151 -15.59 -0.04 6.47
N TRP A 152 -14.38 -0.61 6.52
CA TRP A 152 -13.51 -0.55 7.69
C TRP A 152 -12.44 0.56 7.60
N PHE A 153 -12.73 1.64 6.91
CA PHE A 153 -11.85 2.81 6.86
C PHE A 153 -11.49 3.32 8.26
N ASP A 154 -12.44 3.31 9.17
CA ASP A 154 -12.24 3.81 10.54
C ASP A 154 -11.29 2.93 11.38
N ARG A 155 -10.96 1.72 10.89
CA ARG A 155 -9.92 0.83 11.44
C ARG A 155 -8.54 1.07 10.82
N THR A 156 -8.34 2.20 10.15
CA THR A 156 -7.06 2.59 9.58
C THR A 156 -6.50 3.83 10.27
N LYS A 157 -5.19 4.00 10.22
CA LYS A 157 -4.52 5.24 10.65
C LYS A 157 -4.86 6.42 9.74
N TYR A 158 -5.20 6.17 8.49
CA TYR A 158 -5.65 7.18 7.54
C TYR A 158 -6.90 7.93 8.04
N SER A 159 -7.83 7.24 8.71
CA SER A 159 -9.01 7.88 9.31
C SER A 159 -8.66 8.88 10.40
N LYS A 160 -7.48 8.72 11.01
CA LYS A 160 -6.93 9.64 12.03
C LYS A 160 -6.01 10.70 11.42
N GLY A 161 -5.88 10.71 10.09
CA GLY A 161 -5.00 11.63 9.38
C GLY A 161 -3.52 11.29 9.48
N ILE A 162 -3.16 10.07 9.91
CA ILE A 162 -1.78 9.59 9.99
C ILE A 162 -1.43 8.92 8.67
N LEU A 163 -0.39 9.43 8.01
CA LEU A 163 0.10 8.95 6.72
C LEU A 163 1.49 8.31 6.88
N PRO A 164 1.97 7.53 5.88
CA PRO A 164 3.30 6.92 5.95
C PRO A 164 4.44 7.91 6.21
N ILE A 165 4.32 9.14 5.74
CA ILE A 165 5.30 10.22 5.99
C ILE A 165 5.39 10.65 7.46
N ASP A 166 4.40 10.30 8.28
CA ASP A 166 4.39 10.62 9.71
C ASP A 166 5.10 9.55 10.55
N THR A 167 5.23 8.32 10.00
CA THR A 167 5.68 7.15 10.75
C THR A 167 6.97 6.52 10.24
N TYR A 168 7.57 7.02 9.16
CA TYR A 168 8.84 6.48 8.66
C TYR A 168 10.02 6.81 9.58
N CYS A 169 11.10 6.04 9.47
CA CYS A 169 12.31 6.26 10.22
C CYS A 169 13.01 7.56 9.79
N LYS A 170 13.03 8.57 10.65
CA LYS A 170 13.61 9.90 10.36
C LYS A 170 15.13 9.90 10.08
N GLU A 171 15.83 8.82 10.41
CA GLU A 171 17.26 8.66 10.04
C GLU A 171 17.46 8.65 8.50
N VAL A 172 16.42 8.27 7.74
CA VAL A 172 16.44 8.33 6.26
C VAL A 172 16.71 9.75 5.77
N ASP A 173 16.20 10.78 6.45
CA ASP A 173 16.38 12.18 6.05
C ASP A 173 17.86 12.58 6.04
N LYS A 174 18.68 11.94 6.89
CA LYS A 174 20.14 12.18 6.91
C LYS A 174 20.85 11.62 5.68
N LEU A 175 20.29 10.56 5.08
CA LEU A 175 20.83 9.90 3.89
C LEU A 175 20.40 10.63 2.61
N THR A 176 19.13 10.94 2.48
CA THR A 176 18.54 11.50 1.26
C THR A 176 18.75 13.02 1.16
N LYS A 177 18.76 13.73 2.30
CA LYS A 177 18.94 15.19 2.41
C LYS A 177 18.03 15.99 1.47
N ARG A 178 16.84 15.48 1.17
CA ARG A 178 15.86 16.15 0.33
C ARG A 178 14.62 16.53 1.12
N LYS A 179 13.85 17.45 0.56
CA LYS A 179 12.50 17.78 1.04
C LYS A 179 11.47 16.97 0.25
N LEU A 180 10.34 16.69 0.87
CA LEU A 180 9.18 16.10 0.19
C LEU A 180 8.73 17.02 -0.96
N THR A 181 8.40 16.41 -2.10
CA THR A 181 8.04 17.13 -3.33
C THR A 181 6.53 17.29 -3.50
N HIS A 182 5.74 16.38 -2.91
CA HIS A 182 4.30 16.38 -3.03
C HIS A 182 3.60 17.14 -1.89
N ASP A 183 2.40 17.65 -2.17
CA ASP A 183 1.56 18.36 -1.18
C ASP A 183 0.76 17.35 -0.33
N TRP A 184 1.44 16.81 0.67
CA TRP A 184 0.86 15.84 1.61
C TRP A 184 -0.24 16.45 2.48
N ASP A 185 -0.23 17.75 2.74
CA ASP A 185 -1.27 18.41 3.52
C ASP A 185 -2.58 18.53 2.72
N LYS A 186 -2.48 18.80 1.43
CA LYS A 186 -3.63 18.76 0.52
C LYS A 186 -4.22 17.35 0.46
N LEU A 187 -3.37 16.32 0.34
CA LEU A 187 -3.81 14.93 0.31
C LEU A 187 -4.52 14.55 1.61
N ARG A 188 -3.98 14.95 2.77
CA ARG A 188 -4.60 14.73 4.09
C ARG A 188 -6.00 15.33 4.19
N LYS A 189 -6.20 16.54 3.63
CA LYS A 189 -7.53 17.18 3.56
C LYS A 189 -8.51 16.41 2.68
N LEU A 190 -8.04 15.88 1.55
CA LEU A 190 -8.86 15.04 0.67
C LEU A 190 -9.27 13.73 1.35
N ILE A 191 -8.33 13.05 2.03
CA ILE A 191 -8.62 11.84 2.80
C ILE A 191 -9.65 12.13 3.90
N LYS A 192 -9.53 13.24 4.61
CA LYS A 192 -10.50 13.63 5.63
C LYS A 192 -11.90 13.85 5.04
N LYS A 193 -11.99 14.34 3.82
CA LYS A 193 -13.26 14.62 3.14
C LYS A 193 -13.91 13.36 2.56
N HIS A 194 -13.14 12.51 1.86
CA HIS A 194 -13.67 11.41 1.07
C HIS A 194 -13.39 10.02 1.67
N GLY A 195 -12.43 9.91 2.59
CA GLY A 195 -11.90 8.65 3.07
C GLY A 195 -10.94 8.02 2.05
N MET A 196 -10.75 6.70 2.18
CA MET A 196 -9.98 5.90 1.23
C MET A 196 -10.73 4.64 0.84
N ARG A 197 -10.60 4.23 -0.42
CA ARG A 197 -11.21 2.99 -0.93
C ARG A 197 -10.50 1.74 -0.44
N ASN A 198 -9.20 1.84 -0.15
CA ASN A 198 -8.34 0.73 0.23
C ASN A 198 -7.71 0.98 1.61
N SER A 199 -7.67 -0.03 2.46
CA SER A 199 -7.13 0.08 3.83
C SER A 199 -5.60 0.05 3.88
N THR A 200 -4.94 -0.53 2.87
CA THR A 200 -3.50 -0.49 2.64
C THR A 200 -3.23 -0.55 1.14
N LEU A 201 -2.08 -0.08 0.69
CA LEU A 201 -1.81 0.18 -0.73
C LEU A 201 -0.48 -0.39 -1.21
N THR A 202 0.56 -0.45 -0.38
CA THR A 202 1.91 -0.80 -0.81
C THR A 202 2.39 -2.09 -0.18
N ALA A 203 3.02 -2.93 -1.00
CA ALA A 203 3.77 -4.11 -0.58
C ALA A 203 4.89 -4.35 -1.60
N LEU A 204 6.13 -4.42 -1.14
CA LEU A 204 7.29 -4.69 -2.00
C LEU A 204 7.53 -6.21 -2.06
N MET A 205 6.75 -6.90 -2.91
CA MET A 205 6.84 -8.34 -3.07
C MET A 205 8.14 -8.76 -3.78
N PRO A 206 8.59 -10.02 -3.60
CA PRO A 206 9.63 -10.61 -4.45
C PRO A 206 9.17 -10.63 -5.91
N CYS A 207 10.00 -10.10 -6.81
CA CYS A 207 9.63 -9.93 -8.22
C CYS A 207 10.69 -10.39 -9.21
N GLU A 208 11.62 -11.25 -8.80
CA GLU A 208 12.71 -11.75 -9.63
C GLU A 208 12.22 -12.42 -10.91
N SER A 209 11.08 -13.09 -10.83
CA SER A 209 10.48 -13.80 -11.98
C SER A 209 9.44 -12.97 -12.74
N SER A 210 9.20 -11.74 -12.33
CA SER A 210 8.16 -10.86 -12.88
C SER A 210 8.70 -9.69 -13.70
N SER A 211 10.02 -9.57 -13.78
CA SER A 211 10.72 -8.47 -14.47
C SER A 211 11.39 -8.93 -15.76
#